data_7eb4d540522df56f14705774238a976c
#
_entry.id   7eb4d540522df56f14705774238a976c
#
_cell.length_a   1.000
_cell.length_b   1.000
_cell.length_c   1.000
_cell.angle_alpha   90.00
_cell.angle_beta   90.00
_cell.angle_gamma   90.00
#
_symmetry.space_group_name_H-M   'P 1'
#
loop_
_entity.id
_entity.type
_entity.pdbx_description
1 polymer ?
#
loop_
_entity_poly.entity_id
_entity_poly.type
_entity_poly.pdbx_seq_one_letter_code
_entity_poly.pdbx_strand_id
1 'polypeptide(L)'
;MAPTPRIENEDAQDVLDKIWKLQPPDVLKAEKGMRYGHQTKYLSWTVPDTKAYRDGITLIHITDLQFGHVACKLERVIEYRDWILAEPNRFCLFGGDMADLWASHSPGSPFEQLGDPQSQVYKLVEILSPLRHRVLGYVGGNHERRGIPSFGDTGHLISMLLRIPYSAGQQFIDVHYGEHTPFKIQMWHGVGGARTKGTVAQNLHRFMTSGDSHLYL
;
A
#
# COMPACT_ATOMS: atom_id res chain seq x y z
N MET A 1 16.75 -22.22 -17.54
CA MET A 1 15.73 -21.22 -17.75
C MET A 1 14.43 -21.73 -17.14
N ALA A 2 13.96 -21.12 -16.07
CA ALA A 2 12.65 -21.44 -15.52
C ALA A 2 11.57 -20.84 -16.43
N PRO A 3 10.46 -21.56 -16.71
CA PRO A 3 9.42 -21.05 -17.57
C PRO A 3 8.75 -19.85 -16.93
N THR A 4 8.61 -18.77 -17.69
CA THR A 4 7.82 -17.60 -17.34
C THR A 4 6.39 -18.05 -17.04
N PRO A 5 5.80 -17.71 -15.87
CA PRO A 5 4.42 -18.07 -15.61
C PRO A 5 3.52 -17.36 -16.63
N ARG A 6 2.81 -18.13 -17.44
CA ARG A 6 1.69 -17.63 -18.24
C ARG A 6 0.60 -17.21 -17.25
N ILE A 7 0.25 -15.94 -17.27
CA ILE A 7 -1.01 -15.47 -16.69
C ILE A 7 -2.10 -15.96 -17.65
N GLU A 8 -2.77 -17.04 -17.29
CA GLU A 8 -3.93 -17.51 -18.06
C GLU A 8 -5.07 -16.51 -17.82
N ASN A 9 -5.70 -16.10 -18.92
CA ASN A 9 -6.80 -15.09 -18.92
C ASN A 9 -8.07 -15.56 -18.19
N GLU A 10 -8.12 -16.77 -17.70
CA GLU A 10 -9.28 -17.31 -16.95
C GLU A 10 -9.55 -16.53 -15.65
N ASP A 11 -8.52 -16.10 -14.93
CA ASP A 11 -8.71 -15.35 -13.67
C ASP A 11 -9.38 -13.98 -13.87
N ALA A 12 -9.10 -13.29 -14.97
CA ALA A 12 -9.70 -11.99 -15.26
C ALA A 12 -11.17 -12.12 -15.68
N GLN A 13 -11.49 -13.13 -16.47
CA GLN A 13 -12.86 -13.41 -16.92
C GLN A 13 -13.75 -13.87 -15.75
N ASP A 14 -13.22 -14.72 -14.85
CA ASP A 14 -13.95 -15.18 -13.67
C ASP A 14 -14.25 -14.02 -12.68
N VAL A 15 -13.33 -13.07 -12.55
CA VAL A 15 -13.55 -11.84 -11.76
C VAL A 15 -14.61 -10.96 -12.41
N LEU A 16 -14.57 -10.76 -13.73
CA LEU A 16 -15.57 -9.99 -14.47
C LEU A 16 -16.95 -10.65 -14.37
N ASP A 17 -17.03 -11.96 -14.53
CA ASP A 17 -18.28 -12.71 -14.42
C ASP A 17 -18.89 -12.64 -13.02
N LYS A 18 -18.06 -12.62 -11.97
CA LYS A 18 -18.51 -12.38 -10.59
C LYS A 18 -19.05 -10.98 -10.40
N ILE A 19 -18.40 -9.96 -10.96
CA ILE A 19 -18.86 -8.56 -10.91
C ILE A 19 -20.20 -8.41 -11.62
N TRP A 20 -20.37 -9.00 -12.82
CA TRP A 20 -21.61 -8.92 -13.59
C TRP A 20 -22.77 -9.70 -12.97
N LYS A 21 -22.50 -10.68 -12.10
CA LYS A 21 -23.53 -11.43 -11.36
C LYS A 21 -23.97 -10.77 -10.05
N LEU A 22 -23.34 -9.64 -9.65
CA LEU A 22 -23.75 -8.91 -8.45
C LEU A 22 -25.17 -8.36 -8.62
N GLN A 23 -26.01 -8.63 -7.64
CA GLN A 23 -27.35 -8.05 -7.59
C GLN A 23 -27.27 -6.55 -7.24
N PRO A 24 -28.23 -5.72 -7.70
CA PRO A 24 -28.22 -4.28 -7.40
C PRO A 24 -27.99 -3.89 -5.93
N PRO A 25 -28.55 -4.61 -4.93
CA PRO A 25 -28.24 -4.35 -3.50
C PRO A 25 -26.78 -4.58 -3.14
N ASP A 26 -26.11 -5.54 -3.80
CA ASP A 26 -24.69 -5.85 -3.54
C ASP A 26 -23.78 -4.82 -4.19
N VAL A 27 -24.16 -4.35 -5.37
CA VAL A 27 -23.51 -3.22 -6.05
C VAL A 27 -23.64 -1.96 -5.19
N LEU A 28 -24.83 -1.65 -4.66
CA LEU A 28 -25.06 -0.51 -3.77
C LEU A 28 -24.30 -0.62 -2.44
N LYS A 29 -24.11 -1.83 -1.90
CA LYS A 29 -23.26 -2.06 -0.73
C LYS A 29 -21.78 -1.85 -1.06
N ALA A 30 -21.34 -2.35 -2.22
CA ALA A 30 -19.99 -2.13 -2.72
C ALA A 30 -19.72 -0.64 -2.97
N GLU A 31 -20.66 0.08 -3.60
CA GLU A 31 -20.57 1.53 -3.80
C GLU A 31 -20.56 2.31 -2.48
N LYS A 32 -21.34 1.89 -1.47
CA LYS A 32 -21.29 2.49 -0.13
C LYS A 32 -19.95 2.23 0.57
N GLY A 33 -19.33 1.08 0.35
CA GLY A 33 -17.98 0.77 0.80
C GLY A 33 -16.90 1.52 0.01
N MET A 34 -17.17 1.87 -1.25
CA MET A 34 -16.32 2.68 -2.11
C MET A 34 -16.50 4.19 -1.89
N ARG A 35 -17.51 4.63 -1.14
CA ARG A 35 -17.59 6.04 -0.75
C ARG A 35 -16.42 6.37 0.15
N TYR A 36 -15.42 6.97 -0.44
CA TYR A 36 -14.30 7.81 0.01
C TYR A 36 -14.27 8.13 1.53
N GLY A 37 -14.60 7.18 2.37
CA GLY A 37 -14.43 7.27 3.80
C GLY A 37 -13.06 6.71 4.14
N HIS A 38 -12.35 7.37 5.04
CA HIS A 38 -11.15 6.86 5.66
C HIS A 38 -11.43 5.46 6.22
N GLN A 39 -11.28 4.43 5.38
CA GLN A 39 -11.47 3.06 5.81
C GLN A 39 -10.32 2.72 6.74
N THR A 40 -10.66 2.54 8.01
CA THR A 40 -9.73 1.94 8.97
C THR A 40 -9.76 0.44 8.78
N LYS A 41 -8.62 -0.18 8.58
CA LYS A 41 -8.51 -1.63 8.42
C LYS A 41 -7.69 -2.22 9.54
N TYR A 42 -8.21 -3.30 10.13
CA TYR A 42 -7.52 -4.08 11.15
C TYR A 42 -7.02 -5.38 10.52
N LEU A 43 -5.76 -5.68 10.74
CA LEU A 43 -5.09 -6.88 10.26
C LEU A 43 -4.46 -7.62 11.44
N SER A 44 -4.43 -8.93 11.34
CA SER A 44 -3.72 -9.79 12.27
C SER A 44 -2.77 -10.67 11.47
N TRP A 45 -1.51 -10.69 11.86
CA TRP A 45 -0.50 -11.52 11.21
C TRP A 45 0.29 -12.28 12.26
N THR A 46 0.34 -13.61 12.10
CA THR A 46 1.10 -14.48 12.99
C THR A 46 2.44 -14.83 12.36
N VAL A 47 3.52 -14.53 13.05
CA VAL A 47 4.88 -14.93 12.66
C VAL A 47 4.95 -16.45 12.73
N PRO A 48 5.28 -17.15 11.64
CA PRO A 48 5.39 -18.61 11.66
C PRO A 48 6.48 -19.06 12.62
N ASP A 49 6.21 -20.10 13.42
CA ASP A 49 7.21 -20.72 14.29
C ASP A 49 8.17 -21.58 13.48
N THR A 50 9.12 -20.95 12.86
CA THR A 50 10.19 -21.60 12.09
C THR A 50 11.55 -21.05 12.49
N LYS A 51 12.60 -21.83 12.20
CA LYS A 51 13.99 -21.43 12.49
C LYS A 51 14.33 -20.06 11.88
N ALA A 52 13.74 -19.73 10.72
CA ALA A 52 13.99 -18.47 10.01
C ALA A 52 13.55 -17.22 10.78
N TYR A 53 12.64 -17.34 11.74
CA TYR A 53 12.06 -16.20 12.48
C TYR A 53 12.41 -16.21 13.98
N ARG A 54 13.21 -17.18 14.47
CA ARG A 54 13.56 -17.28 15.90
C ARG A 54 14.29 -16.07 16.45
N ASP A 55 15.12 -15.46 15.64
CA ASP A 55 15.89 -14.26 16.01
C ASP A 55 15.12 -12.95 15.76
N GLY A 56 13.83 -13.08 15.45
CA GLY A 56 12.92 -11.96 15.18
C GLY A 56 12.73 -11.67 13.69
N ILE A 57 11.90 -10.66 13.43
CA ILE A 57 11.61 -10.14 12.09
C ILE A 57 12.13 -8.72 11.94
N THR A 58 12.43 -8.33 10.71
CA THR A 58 12.77 -6.95 10.36
C THR A 58 11.63 -6.36 9.56
N LEU A 59 11.09 -5.24 10.04
CA LEU A 59 10.05 -4.48 9.36
C LEU A 59 10.66 -3.23 8.73
N ILE A 60 10.40 -3.04 7.44
CA ILE A 60 10.86 -1.88 6.69
C ILE A 60 9.65 -1.04 6.28
N HIS A 61 9.63 0.22 6.66
CA HIS A 61 8.63 1.18 6.20
C HIS A 61 9.12 1.83 4.91
N ILE A 62 8.35 1.66 3.82
CA ILE A 62 8.60 2.23 2.51
C ILE A 62 7.45 3.19 2.19
N THR A 63 7.78 4.45 2.01
CA THR A 63 6.81 5.51 1.71
C THR A 63 7.41 6.50 0.71
N ASP A 64 6.56 7.28 0.06
CA ASP A 64 6.96 8.40 -0.81
C ASP A 64 7.94 7.99 -1.93
N LEU A 65 7.75 6.82 -2.53
CA LEU A 65 8.54 6.41 -3.68
C LEU A 65 8.32 7.34 -4.87
N GLN A 66 7.09 7.85 -5.00
CA GLN A 66 6.66 8.71 -6.11
C GLN A 66 7.15 8.17 -7.46
N PHE A 67 6.94 6.86 -7.66
CA PHE A 67 7.36 6.18 -8.87
C PHE A 67 6.70 6.81 -10.09
N GLY A 68 7.50 7.12 -11.10
CA GLY A 68 7.05 7.84 -12.30
C GLY A 68 7.40 9.32 -12.29
N HIS A 69 7.83 9.90 -11.17
CA HIS A 69 8.45 11.22 -11.17
C HIS A 69 9.91 11.13 -11.63
N VAL A 70 10.39 12.10 -12.40
CA VAL A 70 11.78 12.13 -12.93
C VAL A 70 12.85 12.10 -11.83
N ALA A 71 12.52 12.55 -10.61
CA ALA A 71 13.42 12.50 -9.46
C ALA A 71 13.39 11.19 -8.69
N CYS A 72 12.51 10.24 -9.05
CA CYS A 72 12.46 8.92 -8.42
C CYS A 72 13.75 8.15 -8.69
N LYS A 73 14.40 7.70 -7.63
CA LYS A 73 15.63 6.91 -7.72
C LYS A 73 15.30 5.42 -7.82
N LEU A 74 14.95 4.99 -9.03
CA LEU A 74 14.51 3.62 -9.29
C LEU A 74 15.52 2.58 -8.83
N GLU A 75 16.82 2.83 -8.99
CA GLU A 75 17.88 1.92 -8.55
C GLU A 75 17.78 1.63 -7.05
N ARG A 76 17.43 2.66 -6.23
CA ARG A 76 17.24 2.48 -4.78
C ARG A 76 16.02 1.65 -4.45
N VAL A 77 14.95 1.80 -5.22
CA VAL A 77 13.74 0.97 -5.06
C VAL A 77 14.06 -0.50 -5.31
N ILE A 78 14.84 -0.79 -6.36
CA ILE A 78 15.29 -2.13 -6.72
C ILE A 78 16.25 -2.68 -5.65
N GLU A 79 17.21 -1.89 -5.17
CA GLU A 79 18.13 -2.27 -4.10
C GLU A 79 17.38 -2.66 -2.81
N TYR A 80 16.39 -1.87 -2.39
CA TYR A 80 15.57 -2.18 -1.20
C TYR A 80 14.73 -3.44 -1.41
N ARG A 81 14.12 -3.59 -2.58
CA ARG A 81 13.39 -4.81 -2.92
C ARG A 81 14.27 -6.05 -2.80
N ASP A 82 15.43 -6.01 -3.42
CA ASP A 82 16.34 -7.16 -3.46
C ASP A 82 16.93 -7.43 -2.07
N TRP A 83 17.21 -6.39 -1.29
CA TRP A 83 17.62 -6.53 0.10
C TRP A 83 16.55 -7.17 0.98
N ILE A 84 15.27 -6.82 0.80
CA ILE A 84 14.16 -7.46 1.52
C ILE A 84 14.06 -8.94 1.17
N LEU A 85 14.21 -9.26 -0.12
CA LEU A 85 14.09 -10.63 -0.62
C LEU A 85 15.28 -11.52 -0.20
N ALA A 86 16.43 -10.95 0.10
CA ALA A 86 17.65 -11.68 0.46
C ALA A 86 17.50 -12.49 1.75
N GLU A 87 16.64 -12.08 2.67
CA GLU A 87 16.44 -12.77 3.95
C GLU A 87 14.95 -13.08 4.19
N PRO A 88 14.65 -14.28 4.70
CA PRO A 88 13.25 -14.70 4.88
C PRO A 88 12.50 -13.90 5.96
N ASN A 89 13.19 -13.36 6.95
CA ASN A 89 12.64 -12.62 8.09
C ASN A 89 12.46 -11.12 7.85
N ARG A 90 12.65 -10.63 6.61
CA ARG A 90 12.44 -9.23 6.25
C ARG A 90 11.08 -9.04 5.61
N PHE A 91 10.31 -8.10 6.13
CA PHE A 91 8.97 -7.73 5.66
C PHE A 91 8.89 -6.22 5.48
N CYS A 92 7.91 -5.75 4.74
CA CYS A 92 7.73 -4.32 4.51
C CYS A 92 6.29 -3.87 4.72
N LEU A 93 6.17 -2.56 4.93
CA LEU A 93 4.93 -1.81 5.09
C LEU A 93 4.98 -0.65 4.09
N PHE A 94 3.93 -0.48 3.29
CA PHE A 94 3.84 0.61 2.32
C PHE A 94 3.07 1.78 2.90
N GLY A 95 3.75 2.91 3.09
CA GLY A 95 3.24 4.09 3.76
C GLY A 95 2.47 5.08 2.88
N GLY A 96 2.25 4.77 1.60
CA GLY A 96 1.56 5.64 0.65
C GLY A 96 2.50 6.41 -0.26
N ASP A 97 1.92 7.14 -1.22
CA ASP A 97 2.63 7.88 -2.26
C ASP A 97 3.63 6.99 -3.03
N MET A 98 3.20 5.77 -3.34
CA MET A 98 4.03 4.77 -4.01
C MET A 98 4.26 5.12 -5.49
N ALA A 99 3.28 5.74 -6.16
CA ALA A 99 3.40 6.27 -7.52
C ALA A 99 3.07 7.76 -7.54
N ASP A 100 3.66 8.52 -8.49
CA ASP A 100 3.46 9.98 -8.52
C ASP A 100 2.08 10.37 -9.03
N LEU A 101 1.57 9.71 -10.07
CA LEU A 101 0.18 9.78 -10.54
C LEU A 101 -0.29 11.23 -10.80
N TRP A 102 0.50 12.02 -11.49
CA TRP A 102 0.12 13.39 -11.79
C TRP A 102 -1.20 13.44 -12.58
N ALA A 103 -2.07 14.36 -12.21
CA ALA A 103 -3.31 14.69 -12.91
C ALA A 103 -3.43 16.20 -13.10
N SER A 104 -4.22 16.65 -14.06
CA SER A 104 -4.34 18.08 -14.45
C SER A 104 -4.77 19.02 -13.31
N HIS A 105 -5.42 18.46 -12.27
CA HIS A 105 -5.83 19.20 -11.07
C HIS A 105 -4.82 19.05 -9.89
N SER A 106 -3.69 18.34 -10.10
CA SER A 106 -2.66 18.14 -9.07
C SER A 106 -1.60 19.24 -9.12
N PRO A 107 -0.93 19.51 -8.00
CA PRO A 107 0.33 20.24 -8.01
C PRO A 107 1.40 19.50 -8.85
N GLY A 108 2.41 20.21 -9.32
CA GLY A 108 3.50 19.65 -10.10
C GLY A 108 3.34 19.89 -11.60
N SER A 109 4.18 19.25 -12.40
CA SER A 109 4.25 19.46 -13.84
C SER A 109 4.10 18.13 -14.59
N PRO A 110 3.33 18.09 -15.71
CA PRO A 110 3.29 16.91 -16.55
C PRO A 110 4.65 16.57 -17.17
N PHE A 111 5.53 17.57 -17.32
CA PHE A 111 6.88 17.38 -17.86
C PHE A 111 7.85 16.68 -16.88
N GLU A 112 7.45 16.53 -15.64
CA GLU A 112 8.21 15.80 -14.62
C GLU A 112 7.76 14.32 -14.51
N GLN A 113 6.88 13.87 -15.41
CA GLN A 113 6.33 12.52 -15.42
C GLN A 113 7.05 11.60 -16.39
N LEU A 114 7.37 10.40 -15.91
CA LEU A 114 7.84 9.28 -16.71
C LEU A 114 6.65 8.36 -17.05
N GLY A 115 5.96 8.71 -18.12
CA GLY A 115 4.76 8.00 -18.57
C GLY A 115 3.46 8.49 -17.93
N ASP A 116 2.35 7.95 -18.44
CA ASP A 116 1.01 8.21 -17.93
C ASP A 116 0.74 7.43 -16.62
N PRO A 117 -0.31 7.79 -15.84
CA PRO A 117 -0.62 7.14 -14.57
C PRO A 117 -0.82 5.63 -14.66
N GLN A 118 -1.42 5.14 -15.75
CA GLN A 118 -1.63 3.70 -15.94
C GLN A 118 -0.30 2.98 -16.14
N SER A 119 0.58 3.53 -16.96
CA SER A 119 1.93 2.99 -17.18
C SER A 119 2.76 2.98 -15.90
N GLN A 120 2.62 4.03 -15.07
CA GLN A 120 3.27 4.10 -13.76
C GLN A 120 2.81 2.97 -12.84
N VAL A 121 1.49 2.74 -12.75
CA VAL A 121 0.92 1.64 -11.94
C VAL A 121 1.46 0.29 -12.39
N TYR A 122 1.39 -0.01 -13.69
CA TYR A 122 1.82 -1.32 -14.19
C TYR A 122 3.31 -1.58 -13.96
N LYS A 123 4.16 -0.61 -14.24
CA LYS A 123 5.61 -0.73 -14.01
C LYS A 123 5.95 -0.85 -12.54
N LEU A 124 5.28 -0.08 -11.67
CA LEU A 124 5.47 -0.19 -10.23
C LEU A 124 5.07 -1.59 -9.73
N VAL A 125 3.93 -2.10 -10.17
CA VAL A 125 3.46 -3.45 -9.83
C VAL A 125 4.45 -4.51 -10.32
N GLU A 126 4.97 -4.38 -11.55
CA GLU A 126 6.00 -5.29 -12.08
C GLU A 126 7.24 -5.32 -11.17
N ILE A 127 7.75 -4.14 -10.76
CA ILE A 127 8.93 -4.01 -9.92
C ILE A 127 8.70 -4.58 -8.52
N LEU A 128 7.52 -4.31 -7.93
CA LEU A 128 7.21 -4.69 -6.56
C LEU A 128 6.57 -6.07 -6.42
N SER A 129 6.12 -6.70 -7.51
CA SER A 129 5.45 -8.01 -7.47
C SER A 129 6.24 -9.12 -6.74
N PRO A 130 7.58 -9.15 -6.78
CA PRO A 130 8.34 -10.13 -5.99
C PRO A 130 8.15 -9.97 -4.48
N LEU A 131 7.83 -8.76 -4.01
CA LEU A 131 7.61 -8.45 -2.59
C LEU A 131 6.21 -8.84 -2.08
N ARG A 132 5.27 -9.24 -2.92
CA ARG A 132 3.85 -9.45 -2.54
C ARG A 132 3.63 -10.27 -1.26
N HIS A 133 4.49 -11.27 -1.00
CA HIS A 133 4.43 -12.11 0.19
C HIS A 133 5.21 -11.54 1.39
N ARG A 134 5.81 -10.38 1.24
CA ARG A 134 6.58 -9.66 2.25
C ARG A 134 5.90 -8.38 2.71
N VAL A 135 4.87 -7.93 2.00
CA VAL A 135 4.11 -6.72 2.35
C VAL A 135 3.03 -7.09 3.35
N LEU A 136 3.13 -6.58 4.57
CA LEU A 136 2.16 -6.83 5.63
C LEU A 136 0.99 -5.85 5.60
N GLY A 137 1.20 -4.65 5.04
CA GLY A 137 0.17 -3.63 4.94
C GLY A 137 0.54 -2.51 3.96
N TYR A 138 -0.50 -1.83 3.46
CA TYR A 138 -0.39 -0.68 2.58
C TYR A 138 -1.46 0.36 2.93
N VAL A 139 -1.06 1.59 3.20
CA VAL A 139 -1.97 2.73 3.37
C VAL A 139 -1.86 3.68 2.18
N GLY A 140 -3.01 4.19 1.71
CA GLY A 140 -3.02 5.13 0.58
C GLY A 140 -2.53 6.51 0.95
N GLY A 141 -1.69 7.08 0.10
CA GLY A 141 -1.19 8.44 0.20
C GLY A 141 -2.08 9.46 -0.53
N ASN A 142 -1.60 10.70 -0.60
CA ASN A 142 -2.32 11.75 -1.31
C ASN A 142 -2.15 11.64 -2.83
N HIS A 143 -1.06 11.01 -3.32
CA HIS A 143 -0.86 10.76 -4.75
C HIS A 143 -1.84 9.71 -5.27
N GLU A 144 -2.05 8.61 -4.57
CA GLU A 144 -3.07 7.62 -4.93
C GLU A 144 -4.47 8.24 -4.95
N ARG A 145 -4.77 9.14 -4.00
CA ARG A 145 -6.06 9.83 -3.94
C ARG A 145 -6.29 10.86 -5.03
N ARG A 146 -5.22 11.41 -5.64
CA ARG A 146 -5.35 12.32 -6.80
C ARG A 146 -6.10 11.68 -7.96
N GLY A 147 -5.95 10.38 -8.13
CA GLY A 147 -6.60 9.61 -9.17
C GLY A 147 -8.11 9.53 -9.05
N ILE A 148 -8.65 9.65 -7.83
CA ILE A 148 -10.06 9.38 -7.53
C ILE A 148 -11.05 10.10 -8.46
N PRO A 149 -10.92 11.41 -8.75
CA PRO A 149 -11.87 12.10 -9.62
C PRO A 149 -11.80 11.67 -11.09
N SER A 150 -10.69 11.07 -11.52
CA SER A 150 -10.42 10.80 -12.95
C SER A 150 -10.43 9.32 -13.30
N PHE A 151 -9.92 8.45 -12.42
CA PHE A 151 -9.71 7.03 -12.70
C PHE A 151 -9.81 6.12 -11.46
N GLY A 152 -10.29 6.63 -10.33
CA GLY A 152 -10.52 5.86 -9.11
C GLY A 152 -9.33 5.78 -8.17
N ASP A 153 -9.49 4.98 -7.10
CA ASP A 153 -8.45 4.78 -6.08
C ASP A 153 -7.31 3.90 -6.63
N THR A 154 -6.22 4.53 -7.04
CA THR A 154 -5.05 3.85 -7.59
C THR A 154 -4.29 3.02 -6.56
N GLY A 155 -4.32 3.40 -5.28
CA GLY A 155 -3.76 2.58 -4.21
C GLY A 155 -4.50 1.25 -4.09
N HIS A 156 -5.82 1.27 -4.19
CA HIS A 156 -6.61 0.05 -4.24
C HIS A 156 -6.27 -0.79 -5.48
N LEU A 157 -6.15 -0.17 -6.66
CA LEU A 157 -5.75 -0.88 -7.88
C LEU A 157 -4.37 -1.55 -7.73
N ILE A 158 -3.36 -0.82 -7.23
CA ILE A 158 -2.02 -1.36 -6.96
C ILE A 158 -2.12 -2.55 -6.00
N SER A 159 -2.90 -2.41 -4.92
CA SER A 159 -3.05 -3.46 -3.92
C SER A 159 -3.71 -4.73 -4.47
N MET A 160 -4.72 -4.58 -5.32
CA MET A 160 -5.37 -5.71 -6.01
C MET A 160 -4.39 -6.45 -6.93
N LEU A 161 -3.63 -5.72 -7.73
CA LEU A 161 -2.64 -6.29 -8.65
C LEU A 161 -1.50 -7.00 -7.91
N LEU A 162 -1.04 -6.44 -6.79
CA LEU A 162 -0.04 -7.06 -5.92
C LEU A 162 -0.62 -8.13 -4.99
N ARG A 163 -1.94 -8.19 -4.82
CA ARG A 163 -2.65 -9.05 -3.85
C ARG A 163 -2.17 -8.83 -2.41
N ILE A 164 -2.08 -7.57 -2.00
CA ILE A 164 -1.65 -7.15 -0.66
C ILE A 164 -2.77 -6.43 0.09
N PRO A 165 -2.76 -6.43 1.44
CA PRO A 165 -3.73 -5.68 2.23
C PRO A 165 -3.60 -4.17 2.00
N TYR A 166 -4.73 -3.47 1.84
CA TYR A 166 -4.79 -2.03 1.59
C TYR A 166 -5.84 -1.34 2.44
N SER A 167 -5.55 -0.13 2.85
CA SER A 167 -6.50 0.81 3.44
C SER A 167 -6.30 2.21 2.84
N ALA A 168 -7.37 2.84 2.39
CA ALA A 168 -7.32 4.23 1.91
C ALA A 168 -7.06 5.25 3.05
N GLY A 169 -7.19 4.84 4.30
CA GLY A 169 -6.97 5.66 5.49
C GLY A 169 -5.95 5.05 6.43
N GLN A 170 -6.38 4.77 7.66
CA GLN A 170 -5.53 4.14 8.66
C GLN A 170 -5.55 2.62 8.56
N GLN A 171 -4.46 1.99 9.00
CA GLN A 171 -4.35 0.55 9.11
C GLN A 171 -3.73 0.18 10.45
N PHE A 172 -4.33 -0.78 11.13
CA PHE A 172 -3.83 -1.36 12.37
C PHE A 172 -3.40 -2.79 12.08
N ILE A 173 -2.21 -3.16 12.54
CA ILE A 173 -1.64 -4.50 12.32
C ILE A 173 -1.19 -5.06 13.66
N ASP A 174 -1.80 -6.16 14.07
CA ASP A 174 -1.38 -6.94 15.23
C ASP A 174 -0.43 -8.04 14.76
N VAL A 175 0.83 -7.95 15.16
CA VAL A 175 1.88 -8.93 14.87
C VAL A 175 2.00 -9.88 16.06
N HIS A 176 1.57 -11.14 15.87
CA HIS A 176 1.63 -12.18 16.89
C HIS A 176 2.91 -13.00 16.77
N TYR A 177 3.59 -13.22 17.87
CA TYR A 177 4.75 -14.08 17.97
C TYR A 177 4.56 -15.09 19.11
N GLY A 178 4.28 -16.33 18.76
CA GLY A 178 3.92 -17.37 19.73
C GLY A 178 2.68 -16.98 20.56
N GLU A 179 2.77 -17.18 21.88
CA GLU A 179 1.71 -16.84 22.84
C GLU A 179 1.87 -15.43 23.45
N HIS A 180 2.82 -14.65 22.97
CA HIS A 180 3.05 -13.30 23.48
C HIS A 180 1.96 -12.32 23.06
N THR A 181 1.79 -11.26 23.85
CA THR A 181 0.94 -10.12 23.50
C THR A 181 1.35 -9.59 22.13
N PRO A 182 0.39 -9.35 21.20
CA PRO A 182 0.73 -8.89 19.86
C PRO A 182 1.44 -7.54 19.88
N PHE A 183 2.43 -7.40 19.00
CA PHE A 183 3.04 -6.11 18.73
C PHE A 183 2.14 -5.34 17.77
N LYS A 184 1.63 -4.19 18.23
CA LYS A 184 0.62 -3.39 17.51
C LYS A 184 1.29 -2.29 16.70
N ILE A 185 0.96 -2.20 15.42
CA ILE A 185 1.42 -1.18 14.50
C ILE A 185 0.21 -0.38 14.01
N GLN A 186 0.31 0.94 14.04
CA GLN A 186 -0.65 1.84 13.43
C GLN A 186 0.03 2.61 12.29
N MET A 187 -0.57 2.54 11.11
CA MET A 187 -0.07 3.19 9.90
C MET A 187 -1.06 4.24 9.40
N TRP A 188 -0.51 5.37 8.96
CA TRP A 188 -1.26 6.43 8.32
C TRP A 188 -0.33 7.33 7.52
N HIS A 189 -0.61 7.56 6.25
CA HIS A 189 0.22 8.46 5.41
C HIS A 189 0.19 9.93 5.90
N GLY A 190 -0.75 10.26 6.77
CA GLY A 190 -0.90 11.61 7.28
C GLY A 190 -1.83 12.48 6.44
N VAL A 191 -1.91 13.74 6.85
CA VAL A 191 -2.62 14.80 6.13
C VAL A 191 -1.60 15.88 5.76
N GLY A 192 -1.50 16.19 4.48
CA GLY A 192 -0.65 17.26 3.99
C GLY A 192 -1.13 18.65 4.43
N GLY A 193 -0.32 19.69 4.16
CA GLY A 193 -0.70 21.09 4.34
C GLY A 193 -0.37 21.70 5.71
N ALA A 194 0.24 20.96 6.63
CA ALA A 194 0.75 21.54 7.86
C ALA A 194 1.93 22.49 7.57
N ARG A 195 1.70 23.80 7.70
CA ARG A 195 2.70 24.83 7.39
C ARG A 195 3.55 25.25 8.59
N THR A 196 3.19 24.83 9.79
CA THR A 196 3.90 25.19 11.03
C THR A 196 4.27 23.94 11.83
N LYS A 197 5.38 24.01 12.58
CA LYS A 197 5.81 22.93 13.48
C LYS A 197 4.72 22.55 14.48
N GLY A 198 3.96 23.54 14.98
CA GLY A 198 2.85 23.30 15.92
C GLY A 198 1.73 22.47 15.31
N THR A 199 1.35 22.73 14.05
CA THR A 199 0.32 21.97 13.35
C THR A 199 0.80 20.53 13.08
N VAL A 200 2.07 20.33 12.73
CA VAL A 200 2.66 18.99 12.56
C VAL A 200 2.60 18.21 13.87
N ALA A 201 3.02 18.83 14.99
CA ALA A 201 2.97 18.21 16.30
C ALA A 201 1.54 17.85 16.74
N GLN A 202 0.55 18.72 16.49
CA GLN A 202 -0.85 18.43 16.78
C GLN A 202 -1.39 17.27 15.95
N ASN A 203 -1.07 17.20 14.67
CA ASN A 203 -1.50 16.10 13.80
C ASN A 203 -0.89 14.77 14.28
N LEU A 204 0.39 14.77 14.60
CA LEU A 204 1.07 13.59 15.15
C LEU A 204 0.43 13.17 16.48
N HIS A 205 0.19 14.12 17.39
CA HIS A 205 -0.47 13.84 18.67
C HIS A 205 -1.85 13.21 18.48
N ARG A 206 -2.68 13.77 17.59
CA ARG A 206 -4.01 13.20 17.28
C ARG A 206 -3.91 11.79 16.69
N PHE A 207 -2.93 11.56 15.85
CA PHE A 207 -2.68 10.23 15.28
C PHE A 207 -2.30 9.23 16.37
N MET A 208 -1.35 9.57 17.24
CA MET A 208 -0.90 8.69 18.32
C MET A 208 -2.01 8.43 19.37
N THR A 209 -2.91 9.39 19.60
CA THR A 209 -4.03 9.24 20.56
C THR A 209 -5.24 8.52 19.95
N SER A 210 -5.25 8.26 18.65
CA SER A 210 -6.35 7.56 17.97
C SER A 210 -6.32 6.04 18.16
N GLY A 211 -5.26 5.50 18.74
CA GLY A 211 -5.09 4.06 18.97
C GLY A 211 -4.12 3.76 20.11
N ASP A 212 -4.10 2.48 20.51
CA ASP A 212 -3.16 1.92 21.48
C ASP A 212 -2.17 1.03 20.74
N SER A 213 -1.13 1.64 20.17
CA SER A 213 -0.15 0.96 19.35
C SER A 213 1.27 1.13 19.90
N HIS A 214 2.13 0.16 19.64
CA HIS A 214 3.54 0.19 20.03
C HIS A 214 4.41 0.95 19.01
N LEU A 215 3.96 0.97 17.74
CA LEU A 215 4.65 1.66 16.65
C LEU A 215 3.64 2.45 15.82
N TYR A 216 3.97 3.70 15.54
CA TYR A 216 3.21 4.62 14.69
C TYR A 216 4.05 5.00 13.48
N LEU A 217 3.53 4.79 12.27
CA LEU A 217 4.18 4.99 10.98
C LEU A 217 3.34 5.88 10.06
#